data_3aaa426872fd8b863dcf6356983d3e6b
#
_entry.id   3aaa426872fd8b863dcf6356983d3e6b
#
_cell.length_a   1.000
_cell.length_b   1.000
_cell.length_c   1.000
_cell.angle_alpha   90.00
_cell.angle_beta   90.00
_cell.angle_gamma   90.00
#
_symmetry.space_group_name_H-M   'P 1'
#
loop_
_entity.id
_entity.type
_entity.pdbx_description
1 polymer ?
#
loop_
_entity_poly.entity_id
_entity_poly.type
_entity_poly.pdbx_seq_one_letter_code
_entity_poly.pdbx_strand_id
1 'polypeptide(L)'
;MNAERLLALYERVAEAPDAIARLRRFILDLAVRGKLVPQDPQDEPASEMLKRIAKEKARLVKAGEVRKREEPDLAPETDEPFMIPEDWRWVPATYPAYTVSDLDKKVQTKDVLESGQFPVVDQGKLFIRGYCNDPQKVIRVSEPLILFGDHTRETKLIDFDFVVGADGVKLLRPICLFTRYYFLALTWLPLDSRGYGRHFKLLRASLIPLPPLAEQHRIVAKVDELMALCDRLEAARKDREAKRDRLSAASLARLNAPDPETFTADARFTLEALPALTTRPNHIKQLRQTILNLAVRGKLVPQDPSDEPASELLKRIAKERTDLVRRKEIRREDALAPIQPGEMPFEVVPSWTWARIGDVVLFTQYGTSQKSNPSDHGIPVLTMGNIQDGLVVSNNEKRIPDTSEELPALYLRKFDLLYNRTNSAELVGKTGIYLDENDTTTFASYLIRLRPSLTSSNPQFLNTAMNTTQFRETQILPLIKKQTGQANVNGTALKNMLIPLPPLAEQHRIVAKVDELMALCDRLEASLTTSDQTRTRLLEATLTEALSPANPSEMEAI
;
A
#
# COMPACT_ATOMS: atom_id res chain seq x y z
N MET A 1 13.23 21.13 23.64
CA MET A 1 13.42 19.66 23.84
C MET A 1 14.91 19.35 23.78
N ASN A 2 15.43 18.67 24.81
CA ASN A 2 16.85 18.29 24.89
C ASN A 2 17.16 17.20 23.86
N ALA A 3 18.33 17.25 23.21
CA ALA A 3 18.83 16.22 22.27
C ALA A 3 18.84 14.81 22.88
N GLU A 4 19.09 14.70 24.19
CA GLU A 4 19.02 13.44 24.93
C GLU A 4 17.62 12.80 24.90
N ARG A 5 16.55 13.59 25.03
CA ARG A 5 15.17 13.09 24.96
C ARG A 5 14.80 12.62 23.55
N LEU A 6 15.30 13.33 22.52
CA LEU A 6 15.13 12.89 21.13
C LEU A 6 15.84 11.57 20.87
N LEU A 7 17.08 11.42 21.37
CA LEU A 7 17.85 10.18 21.26
C LEU A 7 17.18 9.03 22.03
N ALA A 8 16.67 9.28 23.24
CA ALA A 8 15.97 8.28 24.04
C ALA A 8 14.67 7.77 23.37
N LEU A 9 14.02 8.63 22.59
CA LEU A 9 12.79 8.26 21.85
C LEU A 9 13.09 7.74 20.43
N TYR A 10 14.33 7.92 19.93
CA TYR A 10 14.69 7.62 18.54
C TYR A 10 14.35 6.19 18.14
N GLU A 11 14.73 5.19 18.92
CA GLU A 11 14.43 3.78 18.62
C GLU A 11 12.92 3.49 18.51
N ARG A 12 12.12 4.23 19.27
CA ARG A 12 10.66 4.06 19.30
C ARG A 12 9.98 4.71 18.10
N VAL A 13 10.51 5.81 17.59
CA VAL A 13 9.89 6.62 16.51
C VAL A 13 10.50 6.37 15.14
N ALA A 14 11.76 5.89 15.09
CA ALA A 14 12.49 5.68 13.83
C ALA A 14 11.82 4.65 12.90
N GLU A 15 11.06 3.71 13.47
CA GLU A 15 10.33 2.68 12.72
C GLU A 15 8.93 3.13 12.27
N ALA A 16 8.49 4.36 12.60
CA ALA A 16 7.21 4.87 12.05
C ALA A 16 7.24 4.85 10.51
N PRO A 17 6.13 4.50 9.85
CA PRO A 17 6.10 4.32 8.39
C PRO A 17 6.62 5.52 7.59
N ASP A 18 6.34 6.75 8.06
CA ASP A 18 6.66 8.02 7.43
C ASP A 18 7.77 8.82 8.16
N ALA A 19 8.51 8.18 9.09
CA ALA A 19 9.47 8.85 9.95
C ALA A 19 10.48 9.71 9.17
N ILE A 20 11.08 9.18 8.11
CA ILE A 20 12.12 9.88 7.34
C ILE A 20 11.53 11.09 6.58
N ALA A 21 10.34 10.96 6.01
CA ALA A 21 9.66 12.07 5.34
C ALA A 21 9.36 13.21 6.34
N ARG A 22 8.90 12.87 7.55
CA ARG A 22 8.65 13.83 8.62
C ARG A 22 9.93 14.47 9.13
N LEU A 23 11.02 13.72 9.28
CA LEU A 23 12.32 14.27 9.67
C LEU A 23 12.85 15.26 8.63
N ARG A 24 12.75 14.95 7.33
CA ARG A 24 13.11 15.90 6.28
C ARG A 24 12.31 17.20 6.38
N ARG A 25 11.00 17.09 6.60
CA ARG A 25 10.15 18.28 6.80
C ARG A 25 10.55 19.07 8.04
N PHE A 26 10.79 18.38 9.14
CA PHE A 26 11.22 18.98 10.41
C PHE A 26 12.57 19.72 10.30
N ILE A 27 13.54 19.16 9.54
CA ILE A 27 14.81 19.85 9.26
C ILE A 27 14.57 21.17 8.56
N LEU A 28 13.66 21.21 7.57
CA LEU A 28 13.27 22.44 6.89
C LEU A 28 12.57 23.44 7.85
N ASP A 29 11.70 22.94 8.72
CA ASP A 29 11.02 23.75 9.73
C ASP A 29 12.01 24.38 10.71
N LEU A 30 13.02 23.64 11.17
CA LEU A 30 14.10 24.17 12.00
C LEU A 30 14.95 25.22 11.26
N ALA A 31 15.25 24.98 9.99
CA ALA A 31 16.03 25.87 9.14
C ALA A 31 15.38 27.24 9.00
N VAL A 32 14.07 27.27 8.71
CA VAL A 32 13.33 28.52 8.50
C VAL A 32 12.92 29.25 9.79
N ARG A 33 13.03 28.57 10.94
CA ARG A 33 12.76 29.16 12.27
C ARG A 33 14.02 29.66 12.99
N GLY A 34 15.19 29.59 12.35
CA GLY A 34 16.45 29.96 12.98
C GLY A 34 16.88 29.05 14.14
N LYS A 35 16.37 27.78 14.16
CA LYS A 35 16.67 26.80 15.21
C LYS A 35 17.66 25.71 14.78
N LEU A 36 18.18 25.76 13.54
CA LEU A 36 19.04 24.74 12.98
C LEU A 36 20.53 24.98 13.23
N VAL A 37 20.94 26.23 13.24
CA VAL A 37 22.32 26.67 13.46
C VAL A 37 22.37 27.78 14.51
N PRO A 38 23.50 27.97 15.23
CA PRO A 38 23.65 29.07 16.17
C PRO A 38 23.58 30.43 15.45
N GLN A 39 22.98 31.42 16.11
CA GLN A 39 23.04 32.82 15.70
C GLN A 39 24.43 33.38 15.96
N ASP A 40 24.97 34.18 15.06
CA ASP A 40 26.23 34.89 15.22
C ASP A 40 25.96 36.42 15.27
N PRO A 41 26.20 37.09 16.40
CA PRO A 41 25.98 38.53 16.53
C PRO A 41 26.87 39.39 15.60
N GLN A 42 27.88 38.80 14.97
CA GLN A 42 28.74 39.49 14.00
C GLN A 42 28.20 39.44 12.57
N ASP A 43 27.17 38.63 12.32
CA ASP A 43 26.56 38.60 11.01
C ASP A 43 25.86 39.92 10.68
N GLU A 44 25.99 40.37 9.45
CA GLU A 44 25.27 41.54 8.97
C GLU A 44 23.75 41.30 8.99
N PRO A 45 22.94 42.09 9.72
CA PRO A 45 21.49 41.84 9.84
C PRO A 45 20.77 41.84 8.48
N ALA A 46 19.70 41.06 8.35
CA ALA A 46 18.90 41.01 7.13
C ALA A 46 18.36 42.36 6.66
N SER A 47 18.17 43.31 7.57
CA SER A 47 17.78 44.69 7.23
C SER A 47 18.76 45.38 6.29
N GLU A 48 20.07 45.20 6.45
CA GLU A 48 21.08 45.75 5.54
C GLU A 48 21.06 45.03 4.17
N MET A 49 20.84 43.75 4.17
CA MET A 49 20.66 42.99 2.92
C MET A 49 19.42 43.47 2.15
N LEU A 50 18.32 43.80 2.82
CA LEU A 50 17.12 44.36 2.19
C LEU A 50 17.42 45.70 1.49
N LYS A 51 18.23 46.55 2.10
CA LYS A 51 18.68 47.82 1.48
C LYS A 51 19.47 47.56 0.19
N ARG A 52 20.36 46.54 0.21
CA ARG A 52 21.10 46.13 -1.00
C ARG A 52 20.19 45.56 -2.07
N ILE A 53 19.21 44.71 -1.71
CA ILE A 53 18.22 44.17 -2.65
C ILE A 53 17.44 45.31 -3.30
N ALA A 54 16.94 46.28 -2.53
CA ALA A 54 16.20 47.41 -3.04
C ALA A 54 17.05 48.27 -4.01
N LYS A 55 18.32 48.55 -3.66
CA LYS A 55 19.26 49.28 -4.51
C LYS A 55 19.55 48.55 -5.83
N GLU A 56 19.79 47.26 -5.77
CA GLU A 56 20.07 46.47 -6.96
C GLU A 56 18.85 46.35 -7.88
N LYS A 57 17.66 46.16 -7.32
CA LYS A 57 16.42 46.21 -8.08
C LYS A 57 16.23 47.53 -8.82
N ALA A 58 16.45 48.66 -8.12
CA ALA A 58 16.37 49.99 -8.76
C ALA A 58 17.37 50.11 -9.91
N ARG A 59 18.60 49.57 -9.76
CA ARG A 59 19.63 49.49 -10.83
C ARG A 59 19.14 48.70 -12.02
N LEU A 60 18.62 47.46 -11.81
CA LEU A 60 18.14 46.57 -12.86
C LEU A 60 16.94 47.14 -13.62
N VAL A 61 16.02 47.83 -12.93
CA VAL A 61 14.89 48.53 -13.56
C VAL A 61 15.40 49.71 -14.40
N LYS A 62 16.34 50.50 -13.89
CA LYS A 62 16.93 51.65 -14.62
C LYS A 62 17.72 51.19 -15.84
N ALA A 63 18.38 50.03 -15.76
CA ALA A 63 19.09 49.40 -16.88
C ALA A 63 18.15 48.77 -17.93
N GLY A 64 16.85 48.67 -17.67
CA GLY A 64 15.86 48.03 -18.52
C GLY A 64 15.93 46.49 -18.52
N GLU A 65 16.74 45.91 -17.62
CA GLU A 65 16.92 44.47 -17.48
C GLU A 65 15.68 43.81 -16.85
N VAL A 66 14.97 44.55 -15.99
CA VAL A 66 13.76 44.11 -15.30
C VAL A 66 12.65 45.14 -15.49
N ARG A 67 11.44 44.69 -15.81
CA ARG A 67 10.27 45.56 -15.90
C ARG A 67 9.89 46.05 -14.51
N LYS A 68 9.63 47.38 -14.39
CA LYS A 68 9.04 47.94 -13.16
C LYS A 68 7.69 47.27 -12.92
N ARG A 69 7.52 46.58 -11.80
CA ARG A 69 6.26 45.99 -11.33
C ARG A 69 5.91 46.58 -9.98
N GLU A 70 4.64 46.60 -9.65
CA GLU A 70 4.21 46.84 -8.26
C GLU A 70 4.81 45.72 -7.39
N GLU A 71 5.64 46.09 -6.46
CA GLU A 71 6.17 45.18 -5.46
C GLU A 71 5.11 44.97 -4.38
N PRO A 72 5.01 43.73 -3.84
CA PRO A 72 4.23 43.53 -2.63
C PRO A 72 4.87 44.34 -1.51
N ASP A 73 4.05 45.02 -0.71
CA ASP A 73 4.52 45.72 0.49
C ASP A 73 5.24 44.72 1.41
N LEU A 74 6.23 45.20 2.14
CA LEU A 74 6.84 44.43 3.21
C LEU A 74 5.74 44.11 4.23
N ALA A 75 5.71 42.85 4.71
CA ALA A 75 4.67 42.39 5.62
C ALA A 75 4.64 43.26 6.90
N PRO A 76 3.46 43.67 7.36
CA PRO A 76 3.33 44.23 8.70
C PRO A 76 3.66 43.15 9.74
N GLU A 77 4.24 43.50 10.88
CA GLU A 77 4.65 42.60 11.96
C GLU A 77 3.50 41.72 12.49
N THR A 78 2.25 42.13 12.30
CA THR A 78 1.03 41.43 12.71
C THR A 78 0.73 40.17 11.88
N ASP A 79 1.34 40.01 10.72
CA ASP A 79 1.07 38.87 9.78
C ASP A 79 2.16 37.78 9.82
N GLU A 80 3.09 37.86 10.78
CA GLU A 80 4.19 36.94 10.93
C GLU A 80 3.71 35.53 11.34
N PRO A 81 4.00 34.46 10.58
CA PRO A 81 3.52 33.11 10.88
C PRO A 81 4.06 32.54 12.20
N PHE A 82 5.24 32.96 12.64
CA PHE A 82 5.89 32.58 13.91
C PHE A 82 7.05 33.55 14.21
N MET A 83 7.55 33.48 15.43
CA MET A 83 8.72 34.28 15.84
C MET A 83 10.00 33.77 15.16
N ILE A 84 10.81 34.71 14.66
CA ILE A 84 12.13 34.50 14.07
C ILE A 84 13.20 35.25 14.88
N PRO A 85 14.51 34.94 14.73
CA PRO A 85 15.59 35.67 15.35
C PRO A 85 15.55 37.18 15.05
N GLU A 86 16.05 38.01 15.94
CA GLU A 86 15.98 39.47 15.86
C GLU A 86 16.66 40.04 14.59
N ASP A 87 17.73 39.41 14.12
CA ASP A 87 18.48 39.83 12.93
C ASP A 87 17.84 39.35 11.61
N TRP A 88 16.77 38.53 11.69
CA TRP A 88 16.02 38.08 10.53
C TRP A 88 14.88 39.04 10.18
N ARG A 89 14.33 38.93 8.97
CA ARG A 89 13.13 39.65 8.56
C ARG A 89 12.19 38.76 7.75
N TRP A 90 10.90 38.93 7.98
CA TRP A 90 9.89 38.38 7.10
C TRP A 90 9.76 39.20 5.83
N VAL A 91 9.75 38.56 4.67
CA VAL A 91 9.57 39.20 3.38
C VAL A 91 8.62 38.42 2.49
N PRO A 92 7.85 39.09 1.61
CA PRO A 92 7.10 38.36 0.56
C PRO A 92 8.01 37.45 -0.24
N ALA A 93 7.57 36.23 -0.51
CA ALA A 93 8.41 35.17 -1.09
C ALA A 93 9.05 35.57 -2.43
N THR A 94 8.43 36.45 -3.20
CA THR A 94 8.99 36.91 -4.48
C THR A 94 9.76 38.24 -4.34
N TYR A 95 9.78 38.87 -3.15
CA TYR A 95 10.47 40.14 -2.95
C TYR A 95 11.97 40.05 -3.22
N PRO A 96 12.73 39.05 -2.73
CA PRO A 96 14.17 39.00 -2.93
C PRO A 96 14.59 38.44 -4.30
N ALA A 97 13.71 38.46 -5.29
CA ALA A 97 13.99 37.92 -6.63
C ALA A 97 13.29 38.70 -7.73
N TYR A 98 13.72 38.53 -8.96
CA TYR A 98 13.00 38.97 -10.14
C TYR A 98 12.68 37.81 -11.10
N THR A 99 11.66 38.01 -11.92
CA THR A 99 11.25 37.00 -12.90
C THR A 99 12.06 37.17 -14.18
N VAL A 100 12.79 36.14 -14.60
CA VAL A 100 13.48 36.10 -15.88
C VAL A 100 12.45 35.86 -16.98
N SER A 101 12.55 36.62 -18.09
CA SER A 101 11.68 36.42 -19.25
C SER A 101 12.05 35.14 -19.98
N ASP A 102 11.05 34.34 -20.28
CA ASP A 102 11.14 33.13 -21.10
C ASP A 102 10.39 33.26 -22.43
N LEU A 103 10.03 34.50 -22.80
CA LEU A 103 9.36 34.81 -24.06
C LEU A 103 10.20 34.29 -25.23
N ASP A 104 9.56 33.57 -26.14
CA ASP A 104 10.13 32.96 -27.35
C ASP A 104 11.15 31.82 -27.12
N LYS A 105 11.37 31.42 -25.85
CA LYS A 105 12.32 30.35 -25.47
C LYS A 105 11.64 29.07 -24.97
N LYS A 106 10.35 28.90 -25.26
CA LYS A 106 9.58 27.72 -24.86
C LYS A 106 9.54 26.67 -25.97
N VAL A 107 9.52 25.40 -25.53
CA VAL A 107 9.23 24.27 -26.40
C VAL A 107 7.89 23.63 -26.02
N GLN A 108 7.07 23.33 -27.04
CA GLN A 108 5.79 22.64 -26.80
C GLN A 108 6.04 21.18 -26.39
N THR A 109 5.17 20.63 -25.56
CA THR A 109 5.29 19.24 -25.06
C THR A 109 5.44 18.21 -26.19
N LYS A 110 4.76 18.40 -27.32
CA LYS A 110 4.83 17.52 -28.50
C LYS A 110 6.18 17.57 -29.24
N ASP A 111 6.95 18.65 -29.05
CA ASP A 111 8.23 18.91 -29.73
C ASP A 111 9.43 18.58 -28.82
N VAL A 112 9.18 18.05 -27.62
CA VAL A 112 10.23 17.59 -26.69
C VAL A 112 10.73 16.23 -27.14
N LEU A 113 12.05 16.11 -27.30
CA LEU A 113 12.74 14.90 -27.73
C LEU A 113 13.09 14.02 -26.52
N GLU A 114 13.20 12.70 -26.73
CA GLU A 114 13.69 11.77 -25.70
C GLU A 114 15.18 11.96 -25.40
N SER A 115 15.96 12.40 -26.38
CA SER A 115 17.40 12.70 -26.25
C SER A 115 17.77 13.90 -27.10
N GLY A 116 18.81 14.64 -26.72
CA GLY A 116 19.24 15.84 -27.46
C GLY A 116 20.33 16.62 -26.74
N GLN A 117 20.65 17.82 -27.25
CA GLN A 117 21.76 18.63 -26.76
C GLN A 117 21.42 19.41 -25.48
N PHE A 118 20.22 19.99 -25.41
CA PHE A 118 19.83 20.85 -24.30
C PHE A 118 18.67 20.24 -23.52
N PRO A 119 18.79 20.06 -22.17
CA PRO A 119 17.72 19.55 -21.36
C PRO A 119 16.52 20.50 -21.34
N VAL A 120 15.32 19.93 -21.39
CA VAL A 120 14.05 20.65 -21.24
C VAL A 120 13.55 20.48 -19.82
N VAL A 121 13.34 21.60 -19.13
CA VAL A 121 12.80 21.63 -17.78
C VAL A 121 11.44 22.32 -17.78
N ASP A 122 10.44 21.65 -17.26
CA ASP A 122 9.07 22.14 -17.15
C ASP A 122 8.57 22.16 -15.69
N GLN A 123 7.29 22.46 -15.50
CA GLN A 123 6.63 22.46 -14.19
C GLN A 123 6.27 21.06 -13.66
N GLY A 124 6.53 19.98 -14.38
CA GLY A 124 6.23 18.61 -13.98
C GLY A 124 7.17 18.07 -12.90
N LYS A 125 6.83 16.91 -12.31
CA LYS A 125 7.63 16.28 -11.25
C LYS A 125 9.02 15.81 -11.71
N LEU A 126 9.15 15.40 -12.98
CA LEU A 126 10.46 15.02 -13.53
C LEU A 126 11.38 16.24 -13.58
N PHE A 127 12.62 16.10 -13.14
CA PHE A 127 13.58 17.19 -13.14
C PHE A 127 13.90 17.61 -14.58
N ILE A 128 14.22 16.67 -15.45
CA ILE A 128 14.37 16.86 -16.91
C ILE A 128 13.19 16.15 -17.58
N ARG A 129 12.42 16.89 -18.38
CA ARG A 129 11.28 16.36 -19.12
C ARG A 129 11.69 15.63 -20.40
N GLY A 130 12.78 16.04 -21.00
CA GLY A 130 13.35 15.57 -22.26
C GLY A 130 14.37 16.58 -22.77
N TYR A 131 14.53 16.68 -24.10
CA TYR A 131 15.59 17.47 -24.72
C TYR A 131 15.07 18.31 -25.88
N CYS A 132 15.89 19.33 -26.26
CA CYS A 132 15.69 20.18 -27.45
C CYS A 132 17.04 20.43 -28.10
N ASN A 133 17.08 20.57 -29.46
CA ASN A 133 18.29 20.83 -30.20
C ASN A 133 18.37 22.27 -30.74
N ASP A 134 17.42 23.14 -30.40
CA ASP A 134 17.40 24.52 -30.84
C ASP A 134 18.19 25.43 -29.88
N PRO A 135 19.38 25.91 -30.25
CA PRO A 135 20.20 26.75 -29.37
C PRO A 135 19.61 28.14 -29.11
N GLN A 136 18.64 28.59 -29.94
CA GLN A 136 18.00 29.91 -29.76
C GLN A 136 17.02 29.89 -28.59
N LYS A 137 16.50 28.70 -28.24
CA LYS A 137 15.58 28.51 -27.10
C LYS A 137 16.26 28.35 -25.74
N VAL A 138 17.60 28.26 -25.73
CA VAL A 138 18.35 28.02 -24.50
C VAL A 138 18.34 29.25 -23.59
N ILE A 139 17.96 29.01 -22.33
CA ILE A 139 18.22 29.94 -21.25
C ILE A 139 19.62 29.68 -20.73
N ARG A 140 20.48 30.71 -20.85
CA ARG A 140 21.85 30.64 -20.32
C ARG A 140 21.85 30.93 -18.84
N VAL A 141 22.47 30.06 -18.06
CA VAL A 141 22.51 30.10 -16.61
C VAL A 141 23.93 30.41 -16.14
N SER A 142 24.22 31.70 -15.95
CA SER A 142 25.50 32.13 -15.37
C SER A 142 25.54 31.98 -13.84
N GLU A 143 24.37 32.09 -13.22
CA GLU A 143 24.17 31.89 -11.78
C GLU A 143 22.89 31.05 -11.59
N PRO A 144 22.84 30.18 -10.56
CA PRO A 144 21.68 29.36 -10.30
C PRO A 144 20.40 30.17 -10.20
N LEU A 145 19.30 29.65 -10.74
CA LEU A 145 17.97 30.23 -10.64
C LEU A 145 16.94 29.21 -10.21
N ILE A 146 15.76 29.67 -9.86
CA ILE A 146 14.68 28.80 -9.42
C ILE A 146 13.57 28.78 -10.47
N LEU A 147 13.15 27.58 -10.86
CA LEU A 147 11.97 27.35 -11.66
C LEU A 147 10.80 27.02 -10.71
N PHE A 148 9.71 27.78 -10.80
CA PHE A 148 8.48 27.53 -10.08
C PHE A 148 7.36 27.17 -11.06
N GLY A 149 6.68 26.05 -10.80
CA GLY A 149 5.53 25.57 -11.56
C GLY A 149 4.22 26.22 -11.12
N ASP A 150 3.64 27.08 -11.96
CA ASP A 150 2.43 27.84 -11.62
C ASP A 150 1.18 26.96 -11.41
N HIS A 151 1.12 25.79 -12.05
CA HIS A 151 0.00 24.85 -11.90
C HIS A 151 0.32 23.64 -10.98
N THR A 152 1.60 23.35 -10.76
CA THR A 152 2.04 22.16 -10.02
C THR A 152 2.62 22.46 -8.64
N ARG A 153 3.07 23.70 -8.41
CA ARG A 153 3.83 24.17 -7.22
C ARG A 153 5.24 23.54 -7.14
N GLU A 154 5.65 22.76 -8.14
CA GLU A 154 6.99 22.20 -8.17
C GLU A 154 8.02 23.31 -8.22
N THR A 155 9.04 23.21 -7.38
CA THR A 155 10.15 24.16 -7.29
C THR A 155 11.44 23.42 -7.63
N LYS A 156 12.20 23.93 -8.61
CA LYS A 156 13.45 23.32 -9.07
C LYS A 156 14.59 24.33 -9.04
N LEU A 157 15.73 23.93 -8.52
CA LEU A 157 16.96 24.71 -8.59
C LEU A 157 17.70 24.34 -9.88
N ILE A 158 18.00 25.30 -10.73
CA ILE A 158 18.64 25.12 -12.03
C ILE A 158 19.98 25.85 -12.04
N ASP A 159 21.06 25.10 -12.26
CA ASP A 159 22.45 25.56 -12.33
C ASP A 159 23.15 25.23 -13.66
N PHE A 160 22.38 24.87 -14.68
CA PHE A 160 22.84 24.52 -16.01
C PHE A 160 21.98 25.17 -17.09
N ASP A 161 22.52 25.30 -18.30
CA ASP A 161 21.79 25.80 -19.45
C ASP A 161 20.66 24.86 -19.87
N PHE A 162 19.46 25.39 -20.07
CA PHE A 162 18.27 24.58 -20.33
C PHE A 162 17.26 25.29 -21.25
N VAL A 163 16.28 24.56 -21.71
CA VAL A 163 15.12 25.07 -22.46
C VAL A 163 13.88 24.95 -21.59
N VAL A 164 13.04 25.97 -21.59
CA VAL A 164 11.77 25.95 -20.84
C VAL A 164 10.74 25.11 -21.60
N GLY A 165 10.19 24.08 -20.93
CA GLY A 165 9.10 23.26 -21.48
C GLY A 165 7.73 23.82 -21.08
N ALA A 166 6.83 23.92 -22.06
CA ALA A 166 5.41 24.27 -21.90
C ALA A 166 5.09 25.59 -21.15
N ASP A 167 3.80 25.87 -20.96
CA ASP A 167 3.32 27.02 -20.20
C ASP A 167 3.28 26.75 -18.70
N GLY A 168 3.15 27.84 -17.89
CA GLY A 168 3.00 27.76 -16.45
C GLY A 168 4.32 27.70 -15.66
N VAL A 169 5.45 27.99 -16.30
CA VAL A 169 6.76 28.11 -15.63
C VAL A 169 7.00 29.57 -15.25
N LYS A 170 7.59 29.79 -14.07
CA LYS A 170 8.12 31.08 -13.60
C LYS A 170 9.59 30.89 -13.22
N LEU A 171 10.47 31.63 -13.85
CA LEU A 171 11.89 31.63 -13.55
C LEU A 171 12.21 32.79 -12.59
N LEU A 172 12.69 32.45 -11.41
CA LEU A 172 13.02 33.41 -10.35
C LEU A 172 14.54 33.47 -10.18
N ARG A 173 15.12 34.65 -10.36
CA ARG A 173 16.52 34.92 -10.09
C ARG A 173 16.62 35.74 -8.80
N PRO A 174 17.27 35.19 -7.76
CA PRO A 174 17.45 35.89 -6.50
C PRO A 174 18.43 37.08 -6.62
N ILE A 175 18.29 38.08 -5.75
CA ILE A 175 19.11 39.27 -5.69
C ILE A 175 19.78 39.34 -4.32
N CYS A 176 21.09 39.39 -4.28
CA CYS A 176 21.89 39.58 -3.04
C CYS A 176 21.59 38.53 -1.95
N LEU A 177 21.17 37.34 -2.32
CA LEU A 177 21.00 36.22 -1.35
C LEU A 177 21.52 34.91 -1.91
N PHE A 178 21.74 33.94 -1.04
CA PHE A 178 22.21 32.62 -1.44
C PHE A 178 21.07 31.81 -2.10
N THR A 179 21.18 31.52 -3.37
CA THR A 179 20.12 30.89 -4.19
C THR A 179 19.63 29.57 -3.59
N ARG A 180 20.52 28.76 -3.00
CA ARG A 180 20.15 27.49 -2.37
C ARG A 180 19.30 27.69 -1.12
N TYR A 181 19.56 28.74 -0.32
CA TYR A 181 18.70 29.11 0.80
C TYR A 181 17.32 29.54 0.31
N TYR A 182 17.27 30.38 -0.73
CA TYR A 182 16.00 30.80 -1.31
C TYR A 182 15.19 29.62 -1.84
N PHE A 183 15.84 28.67 -2.53
CA PHE A 183 15.21 27.41 -2.95
C PHE A 183 14.64 26.62 -1.76
N LEU A 184 15.40 26.49 -0.66
CA LEU A 184 14.97 25.86 0.56
C LEU A 184 13.72 26.54 1.15
N ALA A 185 13.73 27.85 1.27
CA ALA A 185 12.62 28.64 1.80
C ALA A 185 11.35 28.49 0.95
N LEU A 186 11.48 28.51 -0.39
CA LEU A 186 10.34 28.27 -1.28
C LEU A 186 9.81 26.83 -1.22
N THR A 187 10.68 25.84 -1.06
CA THR A 187 10.30 24.43 -0.91
C THR A 187 9.59 24.17 0.42
N TRP A 188 9.96 24.92 1.47
CA TRP A 188 9.31 24.85 2.76
C TRP A 188 7.87 25.36 2.74
N LEU A 189 7.53 26.37 1.93
CA LEU A 189 6.21 27.02 1.93
C LEU A 189 5.06 26.02 1.74
N PRO A 190 4.07 25.99 2.65
CA PRO A 190 2.90 25.13 2.53
C PRO A 190 1.85 25.79 1.61
N LEU A 191 2.08 25.76 0.30
CA LEU A 191 1.13 26.30 -0.67
C LEU A 191 -0.06 25.35 -0.86
N ASP A 192 -1.28 25.84 -0.61
CA ASP A 192 -2.51 25.08 -0.81
C ASP A 192 -2.70 24.70 -2.27
N SER A 193 -3.20 23.48 -2.50
CA SER A 193 -3.55 23.03 -3.83
C SER A 193 -4.88 23.64 -4.30
N ARG A 194 -4.85 24.31 -5.44
CA ARG A 194 -6.05 24.83 -6.13
C ARG A 194 -6.36 24.06 -7.41
N GLY A 195 -5.98 22.79 -7.47
CA GLY A 195 -6.09 21.99 -8.69
C GLY A 195 -5.28 22.63 -9.84
N TYR A 196 -5.90 22.87 -10.98
CA TYR A 196 -5.29 23.55 -12.13
C TYR A 196 -5.23 25.09 -11.98
N GLY A 197 -5.50 25.64 -10.79
CA GLY A 197 -5.38 27.07 -10.52
C GLY A 197 -3.94 27.56 -10.63
N ARG A 198 -3.78 28.89 -10.74
CA ARG A 198 -2.46 29.55 -10.75
C ARG A 198 -1.96 29.76 -9.32
N HIS A 199 -0.83 29.14 -8.97
CA HIS A 199 -0.24 29.19 -7.64
C HIS A 199 0.78 30.33 -7.47
N PHE A 200 1.26 30.94 -8.55
CA PHE A 200 2.21 32.06 -8.44
C PHE A 200 1.65 33.26 -7.69
N LYS A 201 0.32 33.49 -7.78
CA LYS A 201 -0.34 34.52 -6.97
C LYS A 201 -0.28 34.21 -5.47
N LEU A 202 -0.41 32.93 -5.10
CA LEU A 202 -0.27 32.48 -3.71
C LEU A 202 1.19 32.64 -3.25
N LEU A 203 2.15 32.23 -4.07
CA LEU A 203 3.57 32.41 -3.78
C LEU A 203 3.90 33.89 -3.51
N ARG A 204 3.37 34.83 -4.30
CA ARG A 204 3.58 36.29 -4.08
C ARG A 204 2.99 36.80 -2.78
N ALA A 205 1.90 36.22 -2.32
CA ALA A 205 1.24 36.58 -1.07
C ALA A 205 1.84 35.86 0.16
N SER A 206 2.66 34.83 -0.06
CA SER A 206 3.30 34.11 1.04
C SER A 206 4.53 34.83 1.55
N LEU A 207 4.85 34.62 2.83
CA LEU A 207 6.04 35.16 3.47
C LEU A 207 7.11 34.11 3.61
N ILE A 208 8.38 34.50 3.47
CA ILE A 208 9.54 33.70 3.81
C ILE A 208 10.41 34.43 4.81
N PRO A 209 11.08 33.72 5.73
CA PRO A 209 12.05 34.34 6.62
C PRO A 209 13.38 34.57 5.87
N LEU A 210 13.99 35.68 6.09
CA LEU A 210 15.25 36.11 5.48
C LEU A 210 16.31 36.26 6.55
N PRO A 211 17.26 35.30 6.71
CA PRO A 211 18.39 35.39 7.61
C PRO A 211 19.54 36.23 7.04
N PRO A 212 20.53 36.64 7.86
CA PRO A 212 21.82 37.12 7.41
C PRO A 212 22.46 36.24 6.35
N LEU A 213 23.17 36.81 5.37
CA LEU A 213 23.75 36.07 4.24
C LEU A 213 24.73 34.95 4.70
N ALA A 214 25.58 35.25 5.69
CA ALA A 214 26.50 34.25 6.21
C ALA A 214 25.75 33.10 6.89
N GLU A 215 24.67 33.38 7.59
CA GLU A 215 23.81 32.38 8.19
C GLU A 215 23.06 31.53 7.14
N GLN A 216 22.64 32.11 6.00
CA GLN A 216 22.06 31.34 4.90
C GLN A 216 22.99 30.22 4.43
N HIS A 217 24.31 30.50 4.34
CA HIS A 217 25.31 29.48 3.98
C HIS A 217 25.43 28.39 5.05
N ARG A 218 25.47 28.77 6.34
CA ARG A 218 25.54 27.79 7.45
C ARG A 218 24.28 26.91 7.50
N ILE A 219 23.11 27.51 7.32
CA ILE A 219 21.82 26.78 7.26
C ILE A 219 21.84 25.74 6.13
N VAL A 220 22.19 26.16 4.91
CA VAL A 220 22.20 25.24 3.75
C VAL A 220 23.19 24.12 3.96
N ALA A 221 24.41 24.40 4.42
CA ALA A 221 25.41 23.37 4.71
C ALA A 221 24.89 22.34 5.74
N LYS A 222 24.20 22.80 6.80
CA LYS A 222 23.63 21.91 7.82
C LYS A 222 22.42 21.14 7.31
N VAL A 223 21.57 21.73 6.48
CA VAL A 223 20.47 21.04 5.81
C VAL A 223 21.02 19.93 4.91
N ASP A 224 22.03 20.21 4.09
CA ASP A 224 22.65 19.20 3.20
C ASP A 224 23.22 18.01 4.00
N GLU A 225 23.92 18.28 5.09
CA GLU A 225 24.45 17.25 5.98
C GLU A 225 23.34 16.36 6.52
N LEU A 226 22.27 16.96 7.04
CA LEU A 226 21.15 16.24 7.64
C LEU A 226 20.28 15.51 6.59
N MET A 227 20.09 16.09 5.41
CA MET A 227 19.39 15.40 4.31
C MET A 227 20.17 14.19 3.81
N ALA A 228 21.49 14.30 3.67
CA ALA A 228 22.35 13.17 3.33
C ALA A 228 22.31 12.06 4.40
N LEU A 229 22.14 12.43 5.69
CA LEU A 229 21.90 11.45 6.75
C LEU A 229 20.53 10.77 6.59
N CYS A 230 19.48 11.52 6.29
CA CYS A 230 18.16 10.96 6.00
C CYS A 230 18.20 9.98 4.81
N ASP A 231 18.93 10.31 3.73
CA ASP A 231 19.10 9.42 2.57
C ASP A 231 19.79 8.11 2.96
N ARG A 232 20.84 8.17 3.78
CA ARG A 232 21.52 6.96 4.30
C ARG A 232 20.62 6.12 5.17
N LEU A 233 19.81 6.74 6.05
CA LEU A 233 18.83 6.04 6.88
C LEU A 233 17.75 5.35 6.04
N GLU A 234 17.26 6.03 5.01
CA GLU A 234 16.27 5.46 4.09
C GLU A 234 16.83 4.26 3.32
N ALA A 235 18.05 4.38 2.79
CA ALA A 235 18.73 3.28 2.09
C ALA A 235 18.97 2.08 3.01
N ALA A 236 19.46 2.30 4.24
CA ALA A 236 19.66 1.26 5.23
C ALA A 236 18.35 0.57 5.65
N ARG A 237 17.26 1.34 5.83
CA ARG A 237 15.93 0.80 6.11
C ARG A 237 15.44 -0.07 4.96
N LYS A 238 15.55 0.41 3.72
CA LYS A 238 15.15 -0.34 2.52
C LYS A 238 15.93 -1.65 2.37
N ASP A 239 17.23 -1.65 2.60
CA ASP A 239 18.07 -2.86 2.56
C ASP A 239 17.67 -3.86 3.66
N ARG A 240 17.48 -3.39 4.90
CA ARG A 240 17.01 -4.22 6.01
C ARG A 240 15.66 -4.87 5.72
N GLU A 241 14.69 -4.10 5.21
CA GLU A 241 13.38 -4.63 4.85
C GLU A 241 13.46 -5.64 3.70
N ALA A 242 14.27 -5.39 2.69
CA ALA A 242 14.48 -6.34 1.59
C ALA A 242 15.12 -7.66 2.07
N LYS A 243 16.05 -7.60 3.03
CA LYS A 243 16.63 -8.80 3.67
C LYS A 243 15.59 -9.56 4.48
N ARG A 244 14.76 -8.85 5.26
CA ARG A 244 13.65 -9.43 6.03
C ARG A 244 12.65 -10.13 5.14
N ASP A 245 12.23 -9.50 4.04
CA ASP A 245 11.30 -10.08 3.06
C ASP A 245 11.86 -11.38 2.46
N ARG A 246 13.13 -11.38 2.06
CA ARG A 246 13.77 -12.57 1.49
C ARG A 246 13.86 -13.70 2.52
N LEU A 247 14.22 -13.40 3.76
CA LEU A 247 14.31 -14.42 4.81
C LEU A 247 12.93 -14.97 5.17
N SER A 248 11.93 -14.11 5.30
CA SER A 248 10.53 -14.52 5.53
C SER A 248 10.03 -15.42 4.41
N ALA A 249 10.19 -15.00 3.15
CA ALA A 249 9.78 -15.80 2.00
C ALA A 249 10.48 -17.16 1.93
N ALA A 250 11.80 -17.20 2.18
CA ALA A 250 12.57 -18.45 2.17
C ALA A 250 12.14 -19.40 3.31
N SER A 251 11.92 -18.88 4.52
CA SER A 251 11.47 -19.68 5.67
C SER A 251 10.07 -20.28 5.42
N LEU A 252 9.13 -19.45 4.93
CA LEU A 252 7.78 -19.92 4.63
C LEU A 252 7.75 -20.88 3.43
N ALA A 253 8.62 -20.69 2.43
CA ALA A 253 8.73 -21.62 1.30
C ALA A 253 9.12 -23.02 1.73
N ARG A 254 10.06 -23.16 2.68
CA ARG A 254 10.44 -24.47 3.26
C ARG A 254 9.27 -25.13 3.99
N LEU A 255 8.48 -24.37 4.74
CA LEU A 255 7.29 -24.89 5.39
C LEU A 255 6.20 -25.30 4.37
N ASN A 256 6.06 -24.56 3.28
CA ASN A 256 5.08 -24.86 2.22
C ASN A 256 5.46 -26.08 1.36
N ALA A 257 6.74 -26.44 1.30
CA ALA A 257 7.25 -27.64 0.65
C ALA A 257 8.09 -28.45 1.66
N PRO A 258 7.45 -29.06 2.67
CA PRO A 258 8.14 -29.66 3.80
C PRO A 258 8.96 -30.87 3.39
N ASP A 259 10.26 -30.84 3.68
CA ASP A 259 11.16 -31.97 3.61
C ASP A 259 11.05 -32.77 4.93
N PRO A 260 10.77 -34.08 4.92
CA PRO A 260 10.64 -34.85 6.13
C PRO A 260 11.85 -34.80 7.06
N GLU A 261 13.05 -34.67 6.52
CA GLU A 261 14.29 -34.64 7.30
C GLU A 261 14.53 -33.30 8.01
N THR A 262 14.17 -32.17 7.38
CA THR A 262 14.46 -30.82 7.88
C THR A 262 13.27 -30.09 8.48
N PHE A 263 12.04 -30.56 8.25
CA PHE A 263 10.80 -29.85 8.61
C PHE A 263 10.76 -29.37 10.07
N THR A 264 11.14 -30.21 11.02
CA THR A 264 11.12 -29.86 12.45
C THR A 264 12.10 -28.70 12.76
N ALA A 265 13.28 -28.72 12.13
CA ALA A 265 14.28 -27.66 12.29
C ALA A 265 13.82 -26.36 11.60
N ASP A 266 13.27 -26.45 10.40
CA ASP A 266 12.74 -25.31 9.64
C ASP A 266 11.53 -24.66 10.35
N ALA A 267 10.64 -25.46 10.93
CA ALA A 267 9.51 -24.99 11.71
C ALA A 267 9.98 -24.25 12.99
N ARG A 268 10.93 -24.84 13.71
CA ARG A 268 11.51 -24.20 14.91
C ARG A 268 12.18 -22.87 14.56
N PHE A 269 13.05 -22.85 13.55
CA PHE A 269 13.70 -21.63 13.07
C PHE A 269 12.68 -20.56 12.71
N THR A 270 11.64 -20.93 11.96
CA THR A 270 10.59 -19.97 11.53
C THR A 270 9.85 -19.40 12.73
N LEU A 271 9.47 -20.22 13.72
CA LEU A 271 8.78 -19.78 14.93
C LEU A 271 9.65 -18.85 15.79
N GLU A 272 10.94 -19.18 15.97
CA GLU A 272 11.89 -18.34 16.71
C GLU A 272 12.14 -17.00 16.01
N ALA A 273 12.22 -17.00 14.68
CA ALA A 273 12.43 -15.80 13.87
C ALA A 273 11.15 -14.98 13.64
N LEU A 274 9.95 -15.53 13.92
CA LEU A 274 8.66 -14.92 13.60
C LEU A 274 8.52 -13.45 14.09
N PRO A 275 8.89 -13.09 15.34
CA PRO A 275 8.80 -11.71 15.80
C PRO A 275 9.64 -10.71 14.98
N ALA A 276 10.81 -11.16 14.51
CA ALA A 276 11.70 -10.35 13.69
C ALA A 276 11.27 -10.28 12.22
N LEU A 277 10.57 -11.32 11.73
CA LEU A 277 10.16 -11.45 10.34
C LEU A 277 8.76 -10.87 10.07
N THR A 278 7.89 -10.85 11.08
CA THR A 278 6.48 -10.44 10.94
C THR A 278 6.30 -8.98 11.38
N THR A 279 6.71 -8.05 10.54
CA THR A 279 6.69 -6.60 10.85
C THR A 279 5.69 -5.80 10.01
N ARG A 280 5.00 -6.45 9.07
CA ARG A 280 4.06 -5.80 8.14
C ARG A 280 2.86 -6.70 7.85
N PRO A 281 1.68 -6.13 7.51
CA PRO A 281 0.47 -6.90 7.19
C PRO A 281 0.67 -7.95 6.10
N ASN A 282 1.52 -7.67 5.10
CA ASN A 282 1.80 -8.64 4.03
C ASN A 282 2.49 -9.92 4.54
N HIS A 283 3.35 -9.84 5.56
CA HIS A 283 3.97 -11.02 6.16
C HIS A 283 2.93 -11.90 6.87
N ILE A 284 1.94 -11.28 7.52
CA ILE A 284 0.84 -12.01 8.16
C ILE A 284 -0.02 -12.71 7.11
N LYS A 285 -0.29 -12.06 5.98
CA LYS A 285 -1.01 -12.69 4.86
C LYS A 285 -0.29 -13.95 4.35
N GLN A 286 1.04 -13.89 4.19
CA GLN A 286 1.84 -15.05 3.79
C GLN A 286 1.83 -16.14 4.86
N LEU A 287 1.91 -15.78 6.15
CA LEU A 287 1.82 -16.72 7.26
C LEU A 287 0.48 -17.45 7.28
N ARG A 288 -0.65 -16.74 7.09
CA ARG A 288 -1.99 -17.35 6.98
C ARG A 288 -2.02 -18.39 5.86
N GLN A 289 -1.49 -18.09 4.68
CA GLN A 289 -1.43 -19.05 3.58
C GLN A 289 -0.56 -20.26 3.91
N THR A 290 0.57 -20.07 4.60
CA THR A 290 1.42 -21.19 5.04
C THR A 290 0.70 -22.09 6.04
N ILE A 291 -0.05 -21.52 7.00
CA ILE A 291 -0.87 -22.29 7.94
C ILE A 291 -1.88 -23.17 7.17
N LEU A 292 -2.59 -22.60 6.19
CA LEU A 292 -3.55 -23.35 5.37
C LEU A 292 -2.86 -24.47 4.55
N ASN A 293 -1.68 -24.20 3.99
CA ASN A 293 -0.93 -25.20 3.23
C ASN A 293 -0.42 -26.34 4.13
N LEU A 294 0.03 -26.05 5.35
CA LEU A 294 0.41 -27.07 6.33
C LEU A 294 -0.79 -27.93 6.76
N ALA A 295 -1.96 -27.32 6.89
CA ALA A 295 -3.22 -28.01 7.22
C ALA A 295 -3.54 -29.12 6.20
N VAL A 296 -3.38 -28.85 4.90
CA VAL A 296 -3.69 -29.81 3.83
C VAL A 296 -2.56 -30.79 3.52
N ARG A 297 -1.41 -30.64 4.17
CA ARG A 297 -0.27 -31.57 4.03
C ARG A 297 -0.10 -32.54 5.22
N GLY A 298 -1.03 -32.51 6.20
CA GLY A 298 -0.93 -33.34 7.40
C GLY A 298 0.26 -32.95 8.30
N LYS A 299 0.66 -31.65 8.29
CA LYS A 299 1.82 -31.14 9.06
C LYS A 299 1.41 -30.19 10.18
N LEU A 300 0.11 -29.95 10.37
CA LEU A 300 -0.39 -28.99 11.35
C LEU A 300 -0.76 -29.61 12.69
N VAL A 301 -1.24 -30.85 12.67
CA VAL A 301 -1.63 -31.60 13.87
C VAL A 301 -0.98 -32.99 13.86
N PRO A 302 -0.79 -33.62 15.04
CA PRO A 302 -0.31 -34.99 15.12
C PRO A 302 -1.28 -35.97 14.47
N GLN A 303 -0.73 -37.02 13.82
CA GLN A 303 -1.49 -38.15 13.30
C GLN A 303 -1.89 -39.05 14.47
N ASP A 304 -3.12 -39.56 14.44
CA ASP A 304 -3.62 -40.57 15.40
C ASP A 304 -3.86 -41.88 14.64
N PRO A 305 -3.09 -42.93 14.95
CA PRO A 305 -3.28 -44.22 14.29
C PRO A 305 -4.65 -44.90 14.56
N SER A 306 -5.38 -44.46 15.58
CA SER A 306 -6.72 -44.96 15.92
C SER A 306 -7.83 -44.27 15.11
N ASP A 307 -7.54 -43.21 14.38
CA ASP A 307 -8.52 -42.54 13.51
C ASP A 307 -8.96 -43.51 12.37
N GLU A 308 -10.25 -43.53 12.07
CA GLU A 308 -10.80 -44.26 10.94
C GLU A 308 -10.21 -43.75 9.62
N PRO A 309 -9.63 -44.58 8.78
CA PRO A 309 -9.02 -44.15 7.52
C PRO A 309 -10.00 -43.39 6.62
N ALA A 310 -9.48 -42.36 5.91
CA ALA A 310 -10.31 -41.51 5.05
C ALA A 310 -11.03 -42.26 3.92
N SER A 311 -10.53 -43.41 3.52
CA SER A 311 -11.20 -44.29 2.54
C SER A 311 -12.58 -44.77 2.98
N GLU A 312 -12.81 -44.94 4.29
CA GLU A 312 -14.11 -45.32 4.84
C GLU A 312 -15.12 -44.15 4.77
N LEU A 313 -14.63 -42.90 4.89
CA LEU A 313 -15.48 -41.71 4.69
C LEU A 313 -16.06 -41.66 3.27
N LEU A 314 -15.23 -41.94 2.26
CA LEU A 314 -15.67 -41.96 0.86
C LEU A 314 -16.76 -43.03 0.63
N LYS A 315 -16.64 -44.19 1.25
CA LYS A 315 -17.68 -45.23 1.19
C LYS A 315 -18.99 -44.77 1.81
N ARG A 316 -18.94 -44.09 2.95
CA ARG A 316 -20.14 -43.54 3.61
C ARG A 316 -20.80 -42.43 2.78
N ILE A 317 -20.02 -41.51 2.22
CA ILE A 317 -20.53 -40.45 1.35
C ILE A 317 -21.20 -41.08 0.09
N ALA A 318 -20.58 -42.06 -0.52
CA ALA A 318 -21.14 -42.77 -1.69
C ALA A 318 -22.47 -43.46 -1.33
N LYS A 319 -22.56 -44.10 -0.15
CA LYS A 319 -23.79 -44.70 0.36
C LYS A 319 -24.90 -43.67 0.58
N GLU A 320 -24.58 -42.58 1.30
CA GLU A 320 -25.52 -41.48 1.56
C GLU A 320 -26.05 -40.88 0.22
N ARG A 321 -25.16 -40.66 -0.74
CA ARG A 321 -25.53 -40.20 -2.09
C ARG A 321 -26.48 -41.18 -2.77
N THR A 322 -26.22 -42.48 -2.70
CA THR A 322 -27.09 -43.53 -3.28
C THR A 322 -28.48 -43.53 -2.64
N ASP A 323 -28.54 -43.30 -1.33
CA ASP A 323 -29.81 -43.21 -0.60
C ASP A 323 -30.61 -41.97 -1.01
N LEU A 324 -29.95 -40.81 -1.19
CA LEU A 324 -30.58 -39.59 -1.67
C LEU A 324 -31.10 -39.72 -3.12
N VAL A 325 -30.36 -40.39 -3.99
CA VAL A 325 -30.83 -40.70 -5.36
C VAL A 325 -32.05 -41.60 -5.33
N ARG A 326 -32.06 -42.66 -4.48
CA ARG A 326 -33.23 -43.56 -4.31
C ARG A 326 -34.46 -42.82 -3.82
N ARG A 327 -34.31 -41.82 -2.94
CA ARG A 327 -35.38 -40.94 -2.46
C ARG A 327 -35.78 -39.86 -3.46
N LYS A 328 -35.08 -39.77 -4.63
CA LYS A 328 -35.27 -38.75 -5.64
C LYS A 328 -34.98 -37.31 -5.17
N GLU A 329 -34.19 -37.15 -4.11
CA GLU A 329 -33.77 -35.85 -3.58
C GLU A 329 -32.64 -35.25 -4.42
N ILE A 330 -31.79 -36.08 -5.01
CA ILE A 330 -30.73 -35.68 -5.95
C ILE A 330 -30.75 -36.52 -7.21
N ARG A 331 -30.19 -35.99 -8.30
CA ARG A 331 -30.04 -36.71 -9.55
C ARG A 331 -28.87 -37.71 -9.48
N ARG A 332 -29.02 -38.85 -10.14
CA ARG A 332 -27.91 -39.76 -10.34
C ARG A 332 -26.86 -39.11 -11.23
N GLU A 333 -25.62 -39.16 -10.82
CA GLU A 333 -24.45 -38.75 -11.63
C GLU A 333 -23.59 -39.98 -11.97
N ASP A 334 -22.84 -39.86 -13.07
CA ASP A 334 -21.88 -40.90 -13.46
C ASP A 334 -20.68 -40.91 -12.50
N ALA A 335 -20.07 -42.06 -12.30
CA ALA A 335 -18.86 -42.20 -11.50
C ALA A 335 -17.70 -41.42 -12.13
N LEU A 336 -16.93 -40.74 -11.29
CA LEU A 336 -15.73 -40.06 -11.74
C LEU A 336 -14.60 -41.04 -12.05
N ALA A 337 -13.70 -40.68 -12.96
CA ALA A 337 -12.56 -41.52 -13.31
C ALA A 337 -11.64 -41.75 -12.09
N PRO A 338 -11.06 -42.94 -11.92
CA PRO A 338 -10.07 -43.20 -10.88
C PRO A 338 -8.89 -42.21 -10.95
N ILE A 339 -8.36 -41.83 -9.79
CA ILE A 339 -7.19 -40.94 -9.69
C ILE A 339 -5.94 -41.75 -10.12
N GLN A 340 -5.17 -41.18 -11.06
CA GLN A 340 -3.90 -41.78 -11.50
C GLN A 340 -2.76 -41.26 -10.61
N PRO A 341 -1.70 -42.08 -10.37
CA PRO A 341 -0.57 -41.65 -9.53
C PRO A 341 0.07 -40.34 -9.94
N GLY A 342 0.13 -40.03 -11.24
CA GLY A 342 0.70 -38.79 -11.77
C GLY A 342 -0.21 -37.55 -11.62
N GLU A 343 -1.47 -37.68 -11.18
CA GLU A 343 -2.38 -36.55 -10.94
C GLU A 343 -2.22 -35.97 -9.53
N MET A 344 -1.63 -36.74 -8.60
CA MET A 344 -1.50 -36.34 -7.20
C MET A 344 -0.39 -35.29 -7.05
N PRO A 345 -0.68 -34.09 -6.52
CA PRO A 345 0.30 -32.99 -6.40
C PRO A 345 1.45 -33.30 -5.44
N PHE A 346 1.23 -34.15 -4.44
CA PHE A 346 2.22 -34.59 -3.44
C PHE A 346 1.77 -35.86 -2.74
N GLU A 347 2.67 -36.50 -2.01
CA GLU A 347 2.37 -37.65 -1.17
C GLU A 347 1.64 -37.22 0.11
N VAL A 348 0.57 -37.95 0.43
CA VAL A 348 -0.17 -37.77 1.69
C VAL A 348 0.21 -38.82 2.71
N VAL A 349 -0.06 -38.56 3.99
CA VAL A 349 0.16 -39.54 5.07
C VAL A 349 -0.74 -40.78 4.91
N PRO A 350 -0.36 -41.95 5.42
CA PRO A 350 -1.07 -43.23 5.13
C PRO A 350 -2.55 -43.26 5.52
N SER A 351 -2.97 -42.50 6.55
CA SER A 351 -4.38 -42.41 6.98
C SER A 351 -5.24 -41.51 6.07
N TRP A 352 -4.61 -40.70 5.19
CA TRP A 352 -5.28 -39.83 4.23
C TRP A 352 -5.45 -40.49 2.87
N THR A 353 -6.33 -39.93 2.07
CA THR A 353 -6.47 -40.33 0.66
C THR A 353 -6.70 -39.12 -0.21
N TRP A 354 -6.23 -39.16 -1.47
CA TRP A 354 -6.67 -38.21 -2.47
C TRP A 354 -8.08 -38.56 -2.93
N ALA A 355 -8.93 -37.54 -3.06
CA ALA A 355 -10.29 -37.70 -3.55
C ALA A 355 -10.63 -36.62 -4.56
N ARG A 356 -11.53 -36.86 -5.48
CA ARG A 356 -12.10 -35.85 -6.33
C ARG A 356 -13.15 -35.07 -5.55
N ILE A 357 -13.26 -33.73 -5.78
CA ILE A 357 -14.26 -32.91 -5.09
C ILE A 357 -15.66 -33.51 -5.25
N GLY A 358 -16.00 -34.02 -6.46
CA GLY A 358 -17.27 -34.65 -6.69
C GLY A 358 -17.52 -35.92 -5.84
N ASP A 359 -16.48 -36.58 -5.29
CA ASP A 359 -16.63 -37.77 -4.41
C ASP A 359 -16.77 -37.39 -2.93
N VAL A 360 -16.33 -36.19 -2.52
CA VAL A 360 -16.40 -35.73 -1.12
C VAL A 360 -17.63 -34.89 -0.81
N VAL A 361 -18.45 -34.57 -1.82
CA VAL A 361 -19.72 -33.81 -1.65
C VAL A 361 -20.91 -34.68 -2.09
N LEU A 362 -22.09 -34.39 -1.56
CA LEU A 362 -23.32 -35.08 -1.92
C LEU A 362 -23.76 -34.74 -3.34
N PHE A 363 -23.66 -33.44 -3.72
CA PHE A 363 -23.91 -32.96 -5.07
C PHE A 363 -23.31 -31.56 -5.28
N THR A 364 -23.26 -31.16 -6.56
CA THR A 364 -22.96 -29.80 -6.97
C THR A 364 -24.12 -29.22 -7.76
N GLN A 365 -24.35 -27.90 -7.67
CA GLN A 365 -25.46 -27.24 -8.36
C GLN A 365 -25.11 -25.81 -8.74
N TYR A 366 -25.47 -25.40 -9.95
CA TYR A 366 -25.41 -24.01 -10.38
C TYR A 366 -26.54 -23.19 -9.75
N GLY A 367 -26.28 -21.91 -9.49
CA GLY A 367 -27.29 -20.97 -9.02
C GLY A 367 -28.24 -20.50 -10.12
N THR A 368 -29.16 -19.61 -9.73
CA THR A 368 -30.19 -19.07 -10.63
C THR A 368 -29.60 -18.18 -11.73
N SER A 369 -30.18 -18.29 -12.94
CA SER A 369 -29.94 -17.36 -14.04
C SER A 369 -31.02 -16.24 -14.09
N GLN A 370 -32.01 -16.27 -13.22
CA GLN A 370 -33.05 -15.26 -13.12
C GLN A 370 -32.42 -13.91 -12.77
N LYS A 371 -32.89 -12.86 -13.48
CA LYS A 371 -32.42 -11.49 -13.22
C LYS A 371 -32.91 -11.00 -11.85
N SER A 372 -31.98 -10.71 -10.96
CA SER A 372 -32.26 -10.10 -9.67
C SER A 372 -32.36 -8.57 -9.78
N ASN A 373 -33.25 -7.95 -9.00
CA ASN A 373 -33.47 -6.52 -8.98
C ASN A 373 -33.29 -5.96 -7.56
N PRO A 374 -32.92 -4.68 -7.41
CA PRO A 374 -32.97 -4.01 -6.10
C PRO A 374 -34.42 -4.02 -5.61
N SER A 375 -34.67 -4.59 -4.44
CA SER A 375 -36.00 -4.69 -3.83
C SER A 375 -35.81 -4.97 -2.33
N ASP A 376 -36.73 -4.49 -1.51
CA ASP A 376 -36.81 -4.82 -0.08
C ASP A 376 -37.59 -6.13 0.16
N HIS A 377 -38.23 -6.67 -0.87
CA HIS A 377 -39.03 -7.90 -0.80
C HIS A 377 -38.46 -8.98 -1.72
N GLY A 378 -38.67 -10.24 -1.35
CA GLY A 378 -38.16 -11.42 -2.05
C GLY A 378 -36.90 -12.01 -1.46
N ILE A 379 -36.30 -12.98 -2.14
CA ILE A 379 -35.16 -13.76 -1.66
C ILE A 379 -33.85 -13.16 -2.13
N PRO A 380 -32.89 -12.88 -1.24
CA PRO A 380 -31.55 -12.38 -1.57
C PRO A 380 -30.79 -13.35 -2.47
N VAL A 381 -30.09 -12.81 -3.48
CA VAL A 381 -29.27 -13.58 -4.42
C VAL A 381 -27.82 -13.25 -4.23
N LEU A 382 -27.06 -14.20 -3.67
CA LEU A 382 -25.62 -14.07 -3.50
C LEU A 382 -24.89 -14.12 -4.83
N THR A 383 -23.86 -13.32 -4.96
CA THR A 383 -23.01 -13.20 -6.15
C THR A 383 -21.55 -13.47 -5.81
N MET A 384 -20.67 -13.38 -6.78
CA MET A 384 -19.23 -13.56 -6.60
C MET A 384 -18.61 -12.59 -5.58
N GLY A 385 -19.17 -11.40 -5.40
CA GLY A 385 -18.71 -10.39 -4.43
C GLY A 385 -18.98 -10.76 -2.96
N ASN A 386 -19.90 -11.68 -2.72
CA ASN A 386 -20.22 -12.17 -1.38
C ASN A 386 -19.23 -13.20 -0.84
N ILE A 387 -18.29 -13.70 -1.66
CA ILE A 387 -17.24 -14.62 -1.21
C ILE A 387 -16.03 -13.81 -0.77
N GLN A 388 -15.79 -13.71 0.53
CA GLN A 388 -14.73 -12.92 1.14
C GLN A 388 -14.00 -13.77 2.19
N ASP A 389 -12.70 -13.93 2.03
CA ASP A 389 -11.80 -14.62 2.98
C ASP A 389 -12.28 -16.01 3.47
N GLY A 390 -12.86 -16.78 2.54
CA GLY A 390 -13.37 -18.13 2.83
C GLY A 390 -14.77 -18.15 3.46
N LEU A 391 -15.42 -17.00 3.61
CA LEU A 391 -16.77 -16.86 4.13
C LEU A 391 -17.72 -16.37 3.03
N VAL A 392 -18.99 -16.69 3.18
CA VAL A 392 -20.08 -16.06 2.46
C VAL A 392 -20.60 -14.93 3.33
N VAL A 393 -20.48 -13.69 2.86
CA VAL A 393 -20.88 -12.49 3.61
C VAL A 393 -22.08 -11.87 2.92
N SER A 394 -23.19 -11.78 3.62
CA SER A 394 -24.42 -11.12 3.14
C SER A 394 -24.31 -9.60 3.28
N ASN A 395 -24.67 -8.88 2.25
CA ASN A 395 -24.71 -7.42 2.16
C ASN A 395 -26.08 -6.97 1.60
N ASN A 396 -26.12 -5.84 0.89
CA ASN A 396 -27.33 -5.37 0.17
C ASN A 396 -27.52 -6.12 -1.15
N GLU A 397 -27.93 -7.39 -1.09
CA GLU A 397 -28.15 -8.22 -2.27
C GLU A 397 -29.39 -7.78 -3.04
N LYS A 398 -29.30 -7.92 -4.35
CA LYS A 398 -30.47 -7.91 -5.22
C LYS A 398 -31.32 -9.16 -4.95
N ARG A 399 -32.62 -9.08 -5.17
CA ARG A 399 -33.56 -10.13 -4.84
C ARG A 399 -34.28 -10.67 -6.06
N ILE A 400 -34.77 -11.91 -5.95
CA ILE A 400 -35.75 -12.50 -6.89
C ILE A 400 -37.06 -12.73 -6.12
N PRO A 401 -38.23 -12.84 -6.84
CA PRO A 401 -39.48 -13.15 -6.20
C PRO A 401 -39.43 -14.46 -5.41
N ASP A 402 -40.06 -14.49 -4.24
CA ASP A 402 -40.19 -15.68 -3.38
C ASP A 402 -41.04 -16.79 -4.04
N THR A 403 -41.84 -16.42 -5.06
CA THR A 403 -42.66 -17.32 -5.89
C THR A 403 -41.87 -18.00 -7.01
N SER A 404 -40.58 -17.78 -7.13
CA SER A 404 -39.75 -18.39 -8.18
C SER A 404 -39.74 -19.91 -8.03
N GLU A 405 -40.10 -20.64 -9.11
CA GLU A 405 -40.14 -22.09 -9.16
C GLU A 405 -38.79 -22.77 -8.87
N GLU A 406 -37.67 -22.08 -9.10
CA GLU A 406 -36.31 -22.59 -8.82
C GLU A 406 -35.95 -22.61 -7.32
N LEU A 407 -36.61 -21.77 -6.51
CA LEU A 407 -36.24 -21.52 -5.14
C LEU A 407 -36.18 -22.75 -4.23
N PRO A 408 -37.16 -23.69 -4.23
CA PRO A 408 -37.12 -24.84 -3.35
C PRO A 408 -35.82 -25.66 -3.52
N ALA A 409 -35.30 -25.73 -4.76
CA ALA A 409 -34.08 -26.47 -5.07
C ALA A 409 -32.82 -25.63 -4.84
N LEU A 410 -32.89 -24.28 -4.92
CA LEU A 410 -31.74 -23.38 -4.88
C LEU A 410 -31.54 -22.66 -3.52
N TYR A 411 -32.38 -22.92 -2.54
CA TYR A 411 -32.13 -22.40 -1.19
C TYR A 411 -30.82 -22.96 -0.62
N LEU A 412 -30.01 -22.06 -0.04
CA LEU A 412 -28.81 -22.42 0.67
C LEU A 412 -29.14 -23.00 2.04
N ARG A 413 -28.30 -23.93 2.48
CA ARG A 413 -28.32 -24.47 3.84
C ARG A 413 -26.99 -24.21 4.52
N LYS A 414 -27.02 -24.04 5.80
CA LYS A 414 -25.83 -23.88 6.63
C LYS A 414 -24.81 -24.96 6.30
N PHE A 415 -23.55 -24.54 6.08
CA PHE A 415 -22.42 -25.35 5.66
C PHE A 415 -22.39 -25.72 4.15
N ASP A 416 -23.29 -25.21 3.33
CA ASP A 416 -23.06 -25.24 1.87
C ASP A 416 -21.82 -24.43 1.54
N LEU A 417 -21.01 -24.92 0.58
CA LEU A 417 -19.86 -24.19 0.04
C LEU A 417 -20.26 -23.54 -1.28
N LEU A 418 -19.87 -22.30 -1.48
CA LEU A 418 -20.08 -21.58 -2.74
C LEU A 418 -18.73 -21.36 -3.43
N TYR A 419 -18.57 -21.94 -4.62
CA TYR A 419 -17.39 -21.84 -5.47
C TYR A 419 -17.60 -20.76 -6.54
N ASN A 420 -16.70 -19.79 -6.62
CA ASN A 420 -16.73 -18.73 -7.62
C ASN A 420 -16.19 -19.25 -8.96
N ARG A 421 -17.10 -19.62 -9.87
CA ARG A 421 -16.74 -20.26 -11.15
C ARG A 421 -16.36 -19.29 -12.27
N THR A 422 -16.78 -18.02 -12.18
CA THR A 422 -16.59 -17.03 -13.26
C THR A 422 -16.19 -15.69 -12.67
N ASN A 423 -14.95 -15.28 -12.91
CA ASN A 423 -14.43 -13.99 -12.44
C ASN A 423 -13.13 -13.64 -13.20
N SER A 424 -12.42 -12.60 -12.75
CA SER A 424 -11.03 -12.39 -13.17
C SER A 424 -10.16 -13.62 -12.85
N ALA A 425 -9.06 -13.78 -13.56
CA ALA A 425 -8.12 -14.88 -13.33
C ALA A 425 -7.61 -14.97 -11.88
N GLU A 426 -7.62 -13.86 -11.14
CA GLU A 426 -7.19 -13.80 -9.73
C GLU A 426 -8.27 -14.25 -8.75
N LEU A 427 -9.55 -14.02 -9.08
CA LEU A 427 -10.67 -14.23 -8.17
C LEU A 427 -11.44 -15.52 -8.44
N VAL A 428 -11.35 -16.10 -9.65
CA VAL A 428 -11.95 -17.39 -9.96
C VAL A 428 -11.38 -18.47 -9.05
N GLY A 429 -12.24 -19.35 -8.56
CA GLY A 429 -11.86 -20.45 -7.66
C GLY A 429 -11.93 -20.13 -6.17
N LYS A 430 -12.16 -18.88 -5.77
CA LYS A 430 -12.45 -18.58 -4.36
C LYS A 430 -13.68 -19.35 -3.90
N THR A 431 -13.59 -19.93 -2.71
CA THR A 431 -14.67 -20.70 -2.10
C THR A 431 -15.04 -20.07 -0.77
N GLY A 432 -16.34 -19.98 -0.47
CA GLY A 432 -16.85 -19.49 0.80
C GLY A 432 -17.84 -20.46 1.42
N ILE A 433 -17.81 -20.59 2.74
CA ILE A 433 -18.77 -21.37 3.52
C ILE A 433 -19.94 -20.49 3.91
N TYR A 434 -21.17 -21.00 3.70
CA TYR A 434 -22.41 -20.34 4.11
C TYR A 434 -22.75 -20.73 5.56
N LEU A 435 -22.89 -19.73 6.43
CA LEU A 435 -23.12 -19.95 7.86
C LEU A 435 -24.46 -19.39 8.38
N ASP A 436 -25.20 -18.65 7.52
CA ASP A 436 -26.49 -18.07 7.86
C ASP A 436 -27.60 -19.14 7.94
N GLU A 437 -28.82 -18.69 8.19
CA GLU A 437 -29.98 -19.56 8.34
C GLU A 437 -30.34 -20.30 7.05
N ASN A 438 -30.89 -21.51 7.23
CA ASN A 438 -31.36 -22.32 6.11
C ASN A 438 -32.52 -21.65 5.37
N ASP A 439 -32.57 -21.88 4.05
CA ASP A 439 -33.71 -21.55 3.20
C ASP A 439 -34.11 -20.06 3.18
N THR A 440 -33.17 -19.17 3.54
CA THR A 440 -33.40 -17.71 3.54
C THR A 440 -32.76 -17.00 2.33
N THR A 441 -31.83 -17.64 1.66
CA THR A 441 -30.95 -17.03 0.65
C THR A 441 -30.73 -17.99 -0.51
N THR A 442 -30.56 -17.44 -1.72
CA THR A 442 -30.15 -18.18 -2.91
C THR A 442 -28.89 -17.58 -3.53
N PHE A 443 -28.42 -18.08 -4.67
CA PHE A 443 -27.16 -17.66 -5.29
C PHE A 443 -27.25 -17.64 -6.82
N ALA A 444 -26.46 -16.77 -7.44
CA ALA A 444 -26.43 -16.59 -8.88
C ALA A 444 -25.63 -17.68 -9.60
N SER A 445 -25.87 -17.88 -10.90
CA SER A 445 -25.23 -18.89 -11.77
C SER A 445 -23.71 -18.69 -11.95
N TYR A 446 -23.15 -17.58 -11.50
CA TYR A 446 -21.69 -17.36 -11.38
C TYR A 446 -21.04 -18.17 -10.27
N LEU A 447 -21.85 -18.75 -9.40
CA LEU A 447 -21.42 -19.62 -8.30
C LEU A 447 -21.89 -21.05 -8.54
N ILE A 448 -21.11 -21.99 -8.02
CA ILE A 448 -21.49 -23.40 -7.90
C ILE A 448 -21.57 -23.73 -6.42
N ARG A 449 -22.74 -24.23 -5.99
CA ARG A 449 -22.90 -24.79 -4.65
C ARG A 449 -22.31 -26.20 -4.62
N LEU A 450 -21.56 -26.48 -3.55
CA LEU A 450 -21.16 -27.83 -3.16
C LEU A 450 -21.84 -28.12 -1.82
N ARG A 451 -22.57 -29.23 -1.71
CA ARG A 451 -23.21 -29.66 -0.46
C ARG A 451 -22.43 -30.83 0.15
N PRO A 452 -21.66 -30.61 1.24
CA PRO A 452 -20.93 -31.66 1.92
C PRO A 452 -21.86 -32.63 2.66
N SER A 453 -21.37 -33.83 2.94
CA SER A 453 -21.98 -34.73 3.93
C SER A 453 -21.58 -34.26 5.33
N LEU A 454 -22.51 -33.80 6.15
CA LEU A 454 -22.22 -33.33 7.52
C LEU A 454 -21.87 -34.47 8.48
N THR A 455 -22.14 -35.74 8.11
CA THR A 455 -21.81 -36.93 8.90
C THR A 455 -20.46 -37.56 8.56
N SER A 456 -19.91 -37.23 7.38
CA SER A 456 -18.72 -37.91 6.85
C SER A 456 -17.66 -36.92 6.34
N SER A 457 -17.88 -35.60 6.44
CA SER A 457 -16.87 -34.62 6.15
C SER A 457 -17.08 -33.36 6.99
N ASN A 458 -16.01 -32.62 7.26
CA ASN A 458 -16.08 -31.31 7.89
C ASN A 458 -16.09 -30.22 6.80
N PRO A 459 -17.18 -29.44 6.64
CA PRO A 459 -17.30 -28.42 5.60
C PRO A 459 -16.23 -27.32 5.70
N GLN A 460 -15.82 -26.96 6.92
CA GLN A 460 -14.77 -25.94 7.15
C GLN A 460 -13.40 -26.45 6.67
N PHE A 461 -13.10 -27.76 6.88
CA PHE A 461 -11.88 -28.35 6.32
C PHE A 461 -11.89 -28.32 4.78
N LEU A 462 -13.00 -28.71 4.15
CA LEU A 462 -13.11 -28.67 2.69
C LEU A 462 -12.93 -27.24 2.16
N ASN A 463 -13.58 -26.26 2.80
CA ASN A 463 -13.42 -24.84 2.46
C ASN A 463 -11.97 -24.38 2.63
N THR A 464 -11.32 -24.74 3.73
CA THR A 464 -9.89 -24.45 3.98
C THR A 464 -9.02 -25.02 2.86
N ALA A 465 -9.20 -26.29 2.52
CA ALA A 465 -8.41 -26.96 1.50
C ALA A 465 -8.56 -26.32 0.11
N MET A 466 -9.78 -25.93 -0.25
CA MET A 466 -10.08 -25.28 -1.53
C MET A 466 -9.57 -23.82 -1.63
N ASN A 467 -9.23 -23.18 -0.51
CA ASN A 467 -8.69 -21.81 -0.46
C ASN A 467 -7.16 -21.76 -0.25
N THR A 468 -6.46 -22.90 -0.28
CA THR A 468 -5.00 -22.92 -0.22
C THR A 468 -4.36 -22.41 -1.50
N THR A 469 -3.19 -21.79 -1.39
CA THR A 469 -2.38 -21.41 -2.56
C THR A 469 -2.06 -22.64 -3.43
N GLN A 470 -1.76 -23.77 -2.79
CA GLN A 470 -1.46 -25.01 -3.48
C GLN A 470 -2.64 -25.52 -4.32
N PHE A 471 -3.86 -25.57 -3.75
CA PHE A 471 -5.06 -25.97 -4.51
C PHE A 471 -5.24 -25.05 -5.73
N ARG A 472 -5.04 -23.77 -5.55
CA ARG A 472 -5.12 -22.80 -6.66
C ARG A 472 -4.10 -23.10 -7.75
N GLU A 473 -2.84 -23.31 -7.39
CA GLU A 473 -1.73 -23.55 -8.32
C GLU A 473 -1.86 -24.87 -9.08
N THR A 474 -2.30 -25.93 -8.39
CA THR A 474 -2.36 -27.28 -8.96
C THR A 474 -3.69 -27.63 -9.61
N GLN A 475 -4.81 -27.06 -9.12
CA GLN A 475 -6.16 -27.47 -9.56
C GLN A 475 -6.89 -26.37 -10.36
N ILE A 476 -6.64 -25.08 -10.08
CA ILE A 476 -7.38 -23.99 -10.72
C ILE A 476 -6.59 -23.41 -11.90
N LEU A 477 -5.34 -22.98 -11.67
CA LEU A 477 -4.54 -22.28 -12.69
C LEU A 477 -4.35 -23.09 -13.99
N PRO A 478 -4.16 -24.41 -13.96
CA PRO A 478 -4.03 -25.22 -15.19
C PRO A 478 -5.29 -25.21 -16.06
N LEU A 479 -6.47 -24.98 -15.46
CA LEU A 479 -7.76 -24.98 -16.14
C LEU A 479 -8.15 -23.60 -16.69
N ILE A 480 -7.50 -22.53 -16.24
CA ILE A 480 -7.76 -21.18 -16.70
C ILE A 480 -7.12 -20.97 -18.07
N LYS A 481 -7.91 -21.02 -19.13
CA LYS A 481 -7.46 -20.56 -20.45
C LYS A 481 -7.21 -19.06 -20.39
N LYS A 482 -6.02 -18.63 -20.82
CA LYS A 482 -5.68 -17.22 -21.01
C LYS A 482 -6.51 -16.65 -22.17
N GLN A 483 -7.78 -16.32 -21.91
CA GLN A 483 -8.64 -15.56 -22.80
C GLN A 483 -8.85 -14.17 -22.20
N THR A 484 -8.88 -13.17 -23.05
CA THR A 484 -9.09 -11.77 -22.70
C THR A 484 -10.38 -11.59 -21.91
N GLY A 485 -10.28 -11.26 -20.61
CA GLY A 485 -11.32 -10.69 -19.78
C GLY A 485 -11.84 -11.53 -18.62
N GLN A 486 -12.28 -12.78 -18.79
CA GLN A 486 -12.86 -13.57 -17.71
C GLN A 486 -12.37 -15.03 -17.75
N ALA A 487 -11.96 -15.54 -16.59
CA ALA A 487 -11.68 -16.97 -16.39
C ALA A 487 -12.97 -17.68 -15.96
N ASN A 488 -13.12 -18.93 -16.41
CA ASN A 488 -14.31 -19.75 -16.13
C ASN A 488 -13.90 -21.20 -15.86
N VAL A 489 -14.41 -21.76 -14.76
CA VAL A 489 -14.30 -23.17 -14.38
C VAL A 489 -15.70 -23.78 -14.37
N ASN A 490 -15.97 -24.76 -15.21
CA ASN A 490 -17.29 -25.42 -15.24
C ASN A 490 -17.43 -26.48 -14.11
N GLY A 491 -18.67 -26.92 -13.86
CA GLY A 491 -18.97 -27.89 -12.79
C GLY A 491 -18.30 -29.24 -12.98
N THR A 492 -18.09 -29.68 -14.21
CA THR A 492 -17.38 -30.95 -14.50
C THR A 492 -15.90 -30.84 -14.12
N ALA A 493 -15.25 -29.73 -14.50
CA ALA A 493 -13.88 -29.46 -14.10
C ALA A 493 -13.74 -29.34 -12.56
N LEU A 494 -14.65 -28.63 -11.90
CA LEU A 494 -14.67 -28.53 -10.43
C LEU A 494 -14.80 -29.90 -9.76
N LYS A 495 -15.72 -30.77 -10.21
CA LYS A 495 -15.90 -32.10 -9.66
C LYS A 495 -14.65 -32.99 -9.81
N ASN A 496 -13.87 -32.79 -10.85
CA ASN A 496 -12.64 -33.56 -11.12
C ASN A 496 -11.41 -33.04 -10.38
N MET A 497 -11.43 -31.83 -9.76
CA MET A 497 -10.32 -31.33 -8.97
C MET A 497 -10.05 -32.23 -7.77
N LEU A 498 -8.75 -32.37 -7.43
CA LEU A 498 -8.29 -33.21 -6.35
C LEU A 498 -8.16 -32.44 -5.04
N ILE A 499 -8.57 -33.13 -3.97
CA ILE A 499 -8.44 -32.63 -2.59
C ILE A 499 -7.85 -33.74 -1.71
N PRO A 500 -6.89 -33.45 -0.82
CA PRO A 500 -6.42 -34.40 0.17
C PRO A 500 -7.46 -34.52 1.27
N LEU A 501 -7.87 -35.74 1.58
CA LEU A 501 -8.92 -36.02 2.56
C LEU A 501 -8.32 -36.74 3.78
N PRO A 502 -8.29 -36.14 4.97
CA PRO A 502 -7.92 -36.76 6.24
C PRO A 502 -9.08 -37.57 6.84
N PRO A 503 -8.80 -38.43 7.86
CA PRO A 503 -9.81 -38.95 8.77
C PRO A 503 -10.72 -37.84 9.34
N LEU A 504 -12.00 -38.12 9.57
CA LEU A 504 -12.96 -37.11 10.04
C LEU A 504 -12.54 -36.46 11.37
N ALA A 505 -12.07 -37.28 12.32
CA ALA A 505 -11.58 -36.77 13.61
C ALA A 505 -10.38 -35.81 13.40
N GLU A 506 -9.49 -36.12 12.48
CA GLU A 506 -8.36 -35.27 12.12
C GLU A 506 -8.82 -33.97 11.41
N GLN A 507 -9.84 -34.03 10.53
CA GLN A 507 -10.43 -32.82 9.94
C GLN A 507 -10.87 -31.83 11.03
N HIS A 508 -11.52 -32.31 12.10
CA HIS A 508 -11.94 -31.48 13.22
C HIS A 508 -10.74 -30.88 13.98
N ARG A 509 -9.69 -31.70 14.25
CA ARG A 509 -8.47 -31.19 14.91
C ARG A 509 -7.76 -30.14 14.06
N ILE A 510 -7.68 -30.35 12.75
CA ILE A 510 -7.08 -29.41 11.79
C ILE A 510 -7.85 -28.08 11.82
N VAL A 511 -9.19 -28.11 11.70
CA VAL A 511 -10.02 -26.88 11.72
C VAL A 511 -9.82 -26.13 13.01
N ALA A 512 -9.90 -26.78 14.16
CA ALA A 512 -9.69 -26.14 15.47
C ALA A 512 -8.29 -25.49 15.56
N LYS A 513 -7.25 -26.14 15.03
CA LYS A 513 -5.89 -25.59 15.03
C LYS A 513 -5.72 -24.44 14.05
N VAL A 514 -6.37 -24.50 12.88
CA VAL A 514 -6.41 -23.40 11.92
C VAL A 514 -7.09 -22.18 12.56
N ASP A 515 -8.24 -22.36 13.19
CA ASP A 515 -8.98 -21.25 13.83
C ASP A 515 -8.15 -20.60 14.95
N GLU A 516 -7.48 -21.39 15.78
CA GLU A 516 -6.55 -20.92 16.82
C GLU A 516 -5.43 -20.05 16.22
N LEU A 517 -4.77 -20.55 15.17
CA LEU A 517 -3.65 -19.84 14.54
C LEU A 517 -4.10 -18.62 13.74
N MET A 518 -5.27 -18.66 13.11
CA MET A 518 -5.84 -17.48 12.45
C MET A 518 -6.17 -16.38 13.46
N ALA A 519 -6.74 -16.71 14.61
CA ALA A 519 -6.98 -15.75 15.70
C ALA A 519 -5.67 -15.15 16.25
N LEU A 520 -4.57 -15.91 16.26
CA LEU A 520 -3.23 -15.37 16.57
C LEU A 520 -2.76 -14.38 15.50
N CYS A 521 -2.94 -14.70 14.22
CA CYS A 521 -2.64 -13.80 13.12
C CYS A 521 -3.44 -12.50 13.20
N ASP A 522 -4.74 -12.56 13.56
CA ASP A 522 -5.59 -11.38 13.74
C ASP A 522 -5.07 -10.47 14.85
N ARG A 523 -4.67 -11.06 16.00
CA ARG A 523 -4.07 -10.30 17.10
C ARG A 523 -2.73 -9.66 16.73
N LEU A 524 -1.88 -10.37 15.98
CA LEU A 524 -0.63 -9.82 15.47
C LEU A 524 -0.87 -8.62 14.56
N GLU A 525 -1.81 -8.73 13.63
CA GLU A 525 -2.16 -7.66 12.68
C GLU A 525 -2.70 -6.42 13.40
N ALA A 526 -3.60 -6.61 14.36
CA ALA A 526 -4.11 -5.54 15.20
C ALA A 526 -2.99 -4.87 16.04
N SER A 527 -2.07 -5.67 16.59
CA SER A 527 -0.93 -5.18 17.37
C SER A 527 0.04 -4.36 16.51
N LEU A 528 0.35 -4.81 15.29
CA LEU A 528 1.18 -4.05 14.35
C LEU A 528 0.54 -2.72 13.98
N THR A 529 -0.74 -2.72 13.65
CA THR A 529 -1.50 -1.50 13.32
C THR A 529 -1.49 -0.50 14.46
N THR A 530 -1.75 -0.96 15.69
CA THR A 530 -1.74 -0.12 16.90
C THR A 530 -0.34 0.43 17.18
N SER A 531 0.70 -0.40 17.00
CA SER A 531 2.09 0.00 17.18
C SER A 531 2.50 1.09 16.20
N ASP A 532 2.15 0.95 14.91
CA ASP A 532 2.46 1.93 13.89
C ASP A 532 1.74 3.26 14.12
N GLN A 533 0.46 3.22 14.51
CA GLN A 533 -0.30 4.42 14.90
C GLN A 533 0.32 5.12 16.11
N THR A 534 0.74 4.35 17.12
CA THR A 534 1.36 4.89 18.33
C THR A 534 2.71 5.53 18.02
N ARG A 535 3.55 4.89 17.19
CA ARG A 535 4.83 5.43 16.73
C ARG A 535 4.65 6.73 15.95
N THR A 536 3.66 6.76 15.05
CA THR A 536 3.34 7.96 14.25
C THR A 536 2.91 9.12 15.13
N ARG A 537 2.02 8.89 16.10
CA ARG A 537 1.57 9.92 17.06
C ARG A 537 2.70 10.41 17.97
N LEU A 538 3.53 9.48 18.46
CA LEU A 538 4.68 9.83 19.31
C LEU A 538 5.68 10.68 18.53
N LEU A 539 6.00 10.31 17.29
CA LEU A 539 6.88 11.10 16.42
C LEU A 539 6.32 12.51 16.21
N GLU A 540 5.04 12.62 15.87
CA GLU A 540 4.38 13.90 15.65
C GLU A 540 4.43 14.81 16.89
N ALA A 541 4.08 14.28 18.06
CA ALA A 541 4.14 15.01 19.32
C ALA A 541 5.57 15.48 19.63
N THR A 542 6.56 14.60 19.42
CA THR A 542 7.98 14.89 19.65
C THR A 542 8.49 16.02 18.73
N LEU A 543 8.15 15.97 17.45
CA LEU A 543 8.58 16.99 16.48
C LEU A 543 7.87 18.32 16.74
N THR A 544 6.58 18.31 17.11
CA THR A 544 5.81 19.51 17.45
C THR A 544 6.36 20.19 18.71
N GLU A 545 6.66 19.42 19.76
CA GLU A 545 7.26 19.94 20.99
C GLU A 545 8.61 20.63 20.71
N ALA A 546 9.42 20.05 19.81
CA ALA A 546 10.71 20.64 19.43
C ALA A 546 10.59 21.97 18.67
N LEU A 547 9.51 22.18 17.95
CA LEU A 547 9.24 23.44 17.23
C LEU A 547 8.63 24.52 18.14
N SER A 548 8.04 24.14 19.27
CA SER A 548 7.42 25.08 20.22
C SER A 548 8.48 26.05 20.81
N PRO A 549 8.11 27.27 21.19
CA PRO A 549 9.00 28.17 21.92
C PRO A 549 9.47 27.51 23.22
N ALA A 550 10.74 27.69 23.57
CA ALA A 550 11.24 27.24 24.86
C ALA A 550 10.45 27.91 25.99
N ASN A 551 9.96 27.13 26.95
CA ASN A 551 9.25 27.70 28.11
C ASN A 551 10.25 28.58 28.89
N PRO A 552 9.91 29.86 29.24
CA PRO A 552 10.81 30.73 29.97
C PRO A 552 11.35 30.14 31.28
N SER A 553 10.60 29.24 31.90
CA SER A 553 11.00 28.56 33.14
C SER A 553 12.12 27.51 32.99
N GLU A 554 12.46 27.08 31.75
CA GLU A 554 13.59 26.15 31.49
C GLU A 554 14.91 26.90 31.21
N MET A 555 14.87 28.18 30.96
CA MET A 555 16.07 29.01 30.73
C MET A 555 16.75 29.49 32.03
N GLU A 556 16.09 29.43 33.20
CA GLU A 556 16.68 29.79 34.49
C GLU A 556 17.43 28.65 35.19
N ALA A 557 17.48 27.43 34.60
CA ALA A 557 18.06 26.23 35.21
C ALA A 557 19.30 25.69 34.48
N ILE A 558 19.99 26.51 33.64
CA ILE A 558 21.27 26.16 33.01
C ILE A 558 22.36 27.13 33.46
#